data_d2dd9554ffbb9f8f4881b7c3a760007f
#
_entry.id   d2dd9554ffbb9f8f4881b7c3a760007f
#
_cell.length_a   1.000
_cell.length_b   1.000
_cell.length_c   1.000
_cell.angle_alpha   90.00
_cell.angle_beta   90.00
_cell.angle_gamma   90.00
#
_symmetry.space_group_name_H-M   'P 1'
#
loop_
_entity.id
_entity.type
_entity.pdbx_description
1 polymer ?
#
loop_
_entity_poly.entity_id
_entity_poly.type
_entity_poly.pdbx_seq_one_letter_code
_entity_poly.pdbx_strand_id
1 'polypeptide(L)'
;MVPGKNGDYRRKIKSREELREIIGSHPRAKKVIMCHGTFDIVHPGHIRHLMYAREKADILVASLTCDAHISKANFRPFVPEQLRAMNLAALELVDFVIIDLNPTPLE
;
A
#
# COMPACT_ATOMS: atom_id res chain seq x y z
N MET A 1 3.41 8.25 21.32
CA MET A 1 2.65 7.01 21.22
C MET A 1 3.55 5.84 20.87
N VAL A 2 3.38 4.79 21.54
CA VAL A 2 4.23 3.64 21.34
C VAL A 2 3.59 2.70 20.34
N PRO A 3 4.22 2.46 19.23
CA PRO A 3 3.69 1.48 18.31
C PRO A 3 3.63 0.14 18.95
N GLY A 4 3.55 -0.74 18.90
CA GLY A 4 3.66 -1.96 19.57
C GLY A 4 2.36 -2.37 20.10
N LYS A 5 1.74 -1.85 20.91
CA LYS A 5 0.50 -2.31 21.42
C LYS A 5 -0.57 -2.19 20.39
N ASN A 6 -1.17 -1.05 20.35
CA ASN A 6 -2.24 -0.83 19.41
C ASN A 6 -1.74 -0.26 18.13
N GLY A 7 -0.48 0.14 18.11
CA GLY A 7 0.08 0.80 16.97
C GLY A 7 1.03 -0.04 16.16
N ASP A 8 0.79 -1.33 16.09
CA ASP A 8 1.63 -2.17 15.23
C ASP A 8 1.14 -2.02 13.80
N TYR A 9 1.85 -1.21 13.05
CA TYR A 9 1.44 -0.87 11.69
C TYR A 9 1.51 -2.04 10.73
N ARG A 10 2.28 -3.08 11.10
CA ARG A 10 2.35 -4.27 10.24
C ARG A 10 1.00 -4.94 10.08
N ARG A 11 0.07 -4.69 10.99
CA ARG A 11 -1.27 -5.24 10.84
C ARG A 11 -1.97 -4.76 9.59
N LYS A 12 -1.54 -3.65 9.03
CA LYS A 12 -2.12 -3.12 7.80
C LYS A 12 -1.69 -3.88 6.56
N ILE A 13 -0.62 -4.64 6.65
CA ILE A 13 -0.09 -5.36 5.50
C ILE A 13 -0.88 -6.65 5.34
N LYS A 14 -1.57 -6.78 4.22
CA LYS A 14 -2.49 -7.87 3.99
C LYS A 14 -2.19 -8.58 2.68
N SER A 15 -2.61 -9.84 2.60
CA SER A 15 -2.63 -10.53 1.32
C SER A 15 -3.86 -10.05 0.54
N ARG A 16 -3.88 -10.35 -0.75
CA ARG A 16 -5.04 -10.00 -1.56
C ARG A 16 -6.31 -10.65 -1.04
N GLU A 17 -6.19 -11.89 -0.62
CA GLU A 17 -7.34 -12.63 -0.09
C GLU A 17 -7.85 -12.01 1.20
N GLU A 18 -6.94 -11.66 2.10
CA GLU A 18 -7.32 -11.03 3.34
C GLU A 18 -8.01 -9.69 3.09
N LEU A 19 -7.45 -8.92 2.17
CA LEU A 19 -8.02 -7.61 1.86
C LEU A 19 -9.40 -7.77 1.26
N ARG A 20 -9.57 -8.74 0.37
CA ARG A 20 -10.87 -8.96 -0.26
C ARG A 20 -11.94 -9.26 0.78
N GLU A 21 -11.60 -10.03 1.81
CA GLU A 21 -12.54 -10.32 2.84
C GLU A 21 -12.90 -9.08 3.66
N ILE A 22 -11.93 -8.21 3.86
CA ILE A 22 -12.16 -7.01 4.66
C ILE A 22 -13.05 -6.01 3.92
N ILE A 23 -12.74 -5.75 2.65
CA ILE A 23 -13.45 -4.70 1.92
C ILE A 23 -14.69 -5.22 1.21
N GLY A 24 -14.81 -6.52 1.02
CA GLY A 24 -15.95 -7.11 0.37
C GLY A 24 -15.92 -6.92 -1.14
N SER A 25 -16.94 -7.45 -1.80
CA SER A 25 -17.06 -7.35 -3.24
C SER A 25 -18.04 -6.25 -3.59
N HIS A 26 -18.05 -5.88 -4.87
CA HIS A 26 -19.00 -4.88 -5.34
C HIS A 26 -20.43 -5.44 -5.34
N PRO A 27 -21.41 -4.61 -5.07
CA PRO A 27 -21.26 -3.21 -4.65
C PRO A 27 -20.86 -3.12 -3.19
N ARG A 28 -20.13 -2.08 -2.85
CA ARG A 28 -19.66 -1.87 -1.48
C ARG A 28 -20.31 -0.65 -0.88
N ALA A 29 -20.54 -0.72 0.45
CA ALA A 29 -21.05 0.43 1.16
C ALA A 29 -20.02 1.54 1.26
N LYS A 30 -18.73 1.16 1.30
CA LYS A 30 -17.65 2.13 1.45
C LYS A 30 -16.88 2.26 0.16
N LYS A 31 -16.38 3.46 -0.07
CA LYS A 31 -15.59 3.74 -1.25
C LYS A 31 -14.13 3.36 -0.98
N VAL A 32 -13.62 2.44 -1.77
CA VAL A 32 -12.25 1.95 -1.65
C VAL A 32 -11.46 2.49 -2.82
N ILE A 33 -10.33 3.14 -2.53
CA ILE A 33 -9.41 3.61 -3.57
C ILE A 33 -8.08 2.92 -3.36
N MET A 34 -7.51 2.43 -4.44
CA MET A 34 -6.21 1.79 -4.41
C MET A 34 -5.21 2.64 -5.18
N CYS A 35 -4.10 2.96 -4.53
CA CYS A 35 -3.00 3.66 -5.17
C CYS A 35 -1.88 2.65 -5.37
N HIS A 36 -1.47 2.46 -6.63
CA HIS A 36 -0.45 1.48 -6.96
C HIS A 36 0.83 2.17 -7.38
N GLY A 37 1.95 1.61 -7.00
CA GLY A 37 3.25 2.14 -7.40
C GLY A 37 4.38 1.30 -6.88
N THR A 38 5.60 1.71 -7.20
CA THR A 38 6.78 1.04 -6.68
C THR A 38 7.04 1.43 -5.24
N PHE A 39 6.88 2.70 -4.95
CA PHE A 39 7.09 3.25 -3.60
C PHE A 39 8.46 2.85 -3.03
N ASP A 40 9.48 2.94 -3.88
CA ASP A 40 10.82 2.57 -3.43
C ASP A 40 11.27 3.49 -2.31
N ILE A 41 11.16 4.80 -2.56
CA ILE A 41 11.43 5.80 -1.53
C ILE A 41 10.23 6.72 -1.51
N VAL A 42 9.54 6.73 -0.37
CA VAL A 42 8.36 7.58 -0.22
C VAL A 42 8.82 9.01 -0.05
N HIS A 43 8.34 9.90 -0.89
CA HIS A 43 8.74 11.30 -0.85
C HIS A 43 7.49 12.19 -0.90
N PRO A 44 7.67 13.52 -0.79
CA PRO A 44 6.50 14.42 -0.67
C PRO A 44 5.49 14.27 -1.80
N GLY A 45 5.94 13.93 -3.00
CA GLY A 45 5.01 13.72 -4.11
C GLY A 45 4.06 12.56 -3.86
N HIS A 46 4.60 11.46 -3.31
CA HIS A 46 3.77 10.33 -2.95
C HIS A 46 2.78 10.70 -1.85
N ILE A 47 3.25 11.45 -0.87
CA ILE A 47 2.40 11.84 0.24
C ILE A 47 1.23 12.69 -0.25
N ARG A 48 1.50 13.65 -1.13
CA ARG A 48 0.43 14.51 -1.66
C ARG A 48 -0.59 13.68 -2.43
N HIS A 49 -0.11 12.73 -3.21
CA HIS A 49 -1.01 11.87 -3.98
C HIS A 49 -1.90 11.06 -3.05
N LEU A 50 -1.31 10.51 -2.00
CA LEU A 50 -2.07 9.72 -1.03
C LEU A 50 -3.06 10.59 -0.27
N MET A 51 -2.69 11.81 0.05
CA MET A 51 -3.61 12.72 0.72
C MET A 51 -4.82 13.04 -0.15
N TYR A 52 -4.57 13.24 -1.43
CA TYR A 52 -5.64 13.53 -2.37
C TYR A 52 -6.61 12.34 -2.45
N ALA A 53 -6.05 11.14 -2.56
CA ALA A 53 -6.87 9.94 -2.62
C ALA A 53 -7.63 9.73 -1.31
N ARG A 54 -6.96 10.02 -0.18
CA ARG A 54 -7.58 9.84 1.12
C ARG A 54 -8.84 10.67 1.28
N GLU A 55 -8.82 11.89 0.73
CA GLU A 55 -9.99 12.76 0.82
C GLU A 55 -11.22 12.17 0.14
N LYS A 56 -10.99 11.32 -0.84
CA LYS A 56 -12.09 10.77 -1.64
C LYS A 56 -12.46 9.35 -1.25
N ALA A 57 -11.70 8.75 -0.34
CA ALA A 57 -11.90 7.35 -0.02
C ALA A 57 -12.35 7.14 1.40
N ASP A 58 -13.16 6.13 1.62
CA ASP A 58 -13.42 5.64 2.97
C ASP A 58 -12.31 4.71 3.40
N ILE A 59 -11.78 3.95 2.45
CA ILE A 59 -10.66 3.03 2.70
C ILE A 59 -9.62 3.27 1.62
N LEU A 60 -8.39 3.56 2.04
CA LEU A 60 -7.29 3.78 1.13
C LEU A 60 -6.31 2.61 1.22
N VAL A 61 -6.08 1.97 0.08
CA VAL A 61 -5.18 0.83 -0.03
C VAL A 61 -3.97 1.24 -0.85
N ALA A 62 -2.78 0.96 -0.37
CA ALA A 62 -1.57 1.15 -1.14
C ALA A 62 -1.11 -0.21 -1.65
N SER A 63 -0.89 -0.31 -2.95
CA SER A 63 -0.44 -1.55 -3.60
C SER A 63 0.95 -1.28 -4.16
N LEU A 64 1.94 -2.09 -3.77
CA LEU A 64 3.29 -1.87 -4.23
C LEU A 64 3.79 -3.06 -5.06
N THR A 65 4.63 -2.75 -6.02
CA THR A 65 5.23 -3.76 -6.89
C THR A 65 6.23 -4.58 -6.10
N CYS A 66 6.15 -5.90 -6.22
CA CYS A 66 7.11 -6.77 -5.52
C CYS A 66 8.50 -6.63 -6.14
N ASP A 67 9.52 -7.01 -5.38
CA ASP A 67 10.91 -6.88 -5.82
C ASP A 67 11.16 -7.58 -7.15
N ALA A 68 10.56 -8.74 -7.32
CA ALA A 68 10.80 -9.56 -8.51
C ALA A 68 10.38 -8.88 -9.80
N HIS A 69 9.48 -7.93 -9.73
CA HIS A 69 8.94 -7.28 -10.91
C HIS A 69 9.32 -5.83 -11.07
N ILE A 70 10.31 -5.38 -10.29
CA ILE A 70 10.90 -4.07 -10.51
C ILE A 70 12.09 -4.29 -11.42
N SER A 71 11.92 -3.97 -12.69
CA SER A 71 12.87 -4.38 -13.69
C SER A 71 13.75 -3.25 -14.20
N LYS A 72 13.77 -2.15 -13.52
CA LYS A 72 14.38 -1.01 -14.14
C LYS A 72 15.88 -0.95 -13.92
N ALA A 73 16.33 0.12 -13.33
CA ALA A 73 17.73 0.36 -13.18
C ALA A 73 18.40 -0.71 -12.34
N ASN A 74 19.70 -0.81 -12.49
CA ASN A 74 20.48 -1.85 -11.84
C ASN A 74 20.44 -1.80 -10.35
N PHE A 75 20.14 -0.66 -9.79
CA PHE A 75 20.20 -0.48 -8.34
C PHE A 75 18.85 -0.49 -7.67
N ARG A 76 17.84 -0.90 -8.39
CA ARG A 76 16.49 -0.93 -7.84
C ARG A 76 16.06 -2.35 -7.53
N PRO A 77 15.24 -2.53 -6.49
CA PRO A 77 14.79 -1.48 -5.59
C PRO A 77 15.86 -1.15 -4.55
N PHE A 78 15.86 0.09 -4.09
CA PHE A 78 16.74 0.46 -2.97
C PHE A 78 16.24 -0.12 -1.68
N VAL A 79 14.92 -0.25 -1.55
CA VAL A 79 14.28 -0.71 -0.32
C VAL A 79 13.55 -2.01 -0.63
N PRO A 80 13.88 -3.11 0.07
CA PRO A 80 13.20 -4.38 -0.17
C PRO A 80 11.70 -4.28 0.09
N GLU A 81 10.95 -5.15 -0.57
CA GLU A 81 9.48 -5.03 -0.57
C GLU A 81 8.87 -5.04 0.83
N GLN A 82 9.42 -5.84 1.73
CA GLN A 82 8.86 -5.89 3.08
C GLN A 82 9.03 -4.57 3.81
N LEU A 83 10.14 -3.90 3.59
CA LEU A 83 10.38 -2.60 4.21
C LEU A 83 9.60 -1.51 3.50
N ARG A 84 9.42 -1.62 2.18
CA ARG A 84 8.58 -0.67 1.46
C ARG A 84 7.15 -0.75 1.97
N ALA A 85 6.67 -1.98 2.18
CA ALA A 85 5.32 -2.16 2.71
C ALA A 85 5.21 -1.56 4.11
N MET A 86 6.23 -1.73 4.92
CA MET A 86 6.22 -1.19 6.27
C MET A 86 6.21 0.33 6.26
N ASN A 87 6.98 0.94 5.36
CA ASN A 87 6.99 2.40 5.24
C ASN A 87 5.61 2.94 4.93
N LEU A 88 4.89 2.28 4.02
CA LEU A 88 3.54 2.70 3.69
C LEU A 88 2.57 2.43 4.82
N ALA A 89 2.72 1.30 5.48
CA ALA A 89 1.85 0.96 6.60
C ALA A 89 1.99 1.93 7.76
N ALA A 90 3.15 2.54 7.89
CA ALA A 90 3.39 3.49 8.97
C ALA A 90 2.67 4.82 8.75
N LEU A 91 2.16 5.05 7.55
CA LEU A 91 1.47 6.31 7.25
C LEU A 91 0.04 6.24 7.74
N GLU A 92 -0.37 7.26 8.48
CA GLU A 92 -1.73 7.29 8.97
C GLU A 92 -2.74 7.33 7.85
N LEU A 93 -2.38 7.90 6.72
CA LEU A 93 -3.26 8.03 5.57
C LEU A 93 -3.71 6.69 4.99
N VAL A 94 -2.90 5.67 5.15
CA VAL A 94 -3.10 4.38 4.49
C VAL A 94 -3.77 3.41 5.44
N ASP A 95 -4.84 2.78 4.99
CA ASP A 95 -5.54 1.79 5.80
C ASP A 95 -4.96 0.40 5.63
N PHE A 96 -4.63 0.03 4.41
CA PHE A 96 -4.09 -1.31 4.13
C PHE A 96 -3.02 -1.24 3.06
N VAL A 97 -2.10 -2.19 3.10
CA VAL A 97 -1.01 -2.30 2.14
C VAL A 97 -0.98 -3.72 1.61
N ILE A 98 -0.86 -3.86 0.29
CA ILE A 98 -0.65 -5.18 -0.31
C ILE A 98 0.59 -5.12 -1.20
N ILE A 99 1.26 -6.25 -1.32
CA ILE A 99 2.38 -6.41 -2.23
C ILE A 99 1.85 -7.10 -3.47
N ASP A 100 1.91 -6.40 -4.59
CA ASP A 100 1.37 -6.91 -5.85
C ASP A 100 2.38 -7.86 -6.48
N LEU A 101 2.01 -9.11 -6.60
CA LEU A 101 2.89 -10.14 -7.14
C LEU A 101 2.78 -10.28 -8.64
N ASN A 102 1.89 -9.54 -9.28
CA ASN A 102 1.73 -9.61 -10.73
C ASN A 102 2.84 -8.84 -11.42
N PRO A 103 3.26 -9.29 -12.60
CA PRO A 103 4.33 -8.60 -13.34
C PRO A 103 3.89 -7.24 -13.86
N THR A 104 2.61 -7.01 -14.06
CA THR A 104 2.12 -5.72 -14.51
C THR A 104 1.18 -5.15 -13.48
N PRO A 105 1.06 -3.83 -13.42
CA PRO A 105 0.15 -3.21 -12.47
C PRO A 105 -1.28 -3.66 -12.73
N LEU A 106 -2.05 -3.67 -11.69
CA LEU A 106 -3.47 -3.97 -11.82
C LEU A 106 -4.18 -2.85 -12.54
N GLU A 107 -5.11 -3.23 -13.37
CA GLU A 107 -5.87 -2.24 -14.11
C GLU A 107 -7.07 -1.80 -13.34
#